data_ddec01c53349bc75f966bf831cce68c8
#
_entry.id   ddec01c53349bc75f966bf831cce68c8
#
_cell.length_a   1.000
_cell.length_b   1.000
_cell.length_c   1.000
_cell.angle_alpha   90.00
_cell.angle_beta   90.00
_cell.angle_gamma   90.00
#
_symmetry.space_group_name_H-M   'P 1'
#
loop_
_entity.id
_entity.type
_entity.pdbx_description
1 polymer ?
#
loop_
_entity_poly.entity_id
_entity_poly.type
_entity_poly.pdbx_seq_one_letter_code
_entity_poly.pdbx_strand_id
1 'polypeptide(L)'
;MSMGKTILILGGGTGGVVAANILRKVLPKEHRVALVDRRDSHVFLASLPLVLAGRRRPEQITRSLQRLEGPNIQFFQAEVEQFNPDEKTIRTDQALLSYDTLIIALGAQQQGISGQSQAFNPYNLHEATLLHK
;
A
#
# COMPACT_ATOMS: atom_id res chain seq x y z
N MET A 1 20.37 -7.54 -25.59
CA MET A 1 19.91 -6.57 -24.57
C MET A 1 18.62 -7.09 -23.96
N SER A 2 18.61 -7.31 -22.66
CA SER A 2 17.36 -7.64 -21.96
C SER A 2 16.51 -6.37 -21.89
N MET A 3 15.30 -6.41 -22.44
CA MET A 3 14.34 -5.32 -22.24
C MET A 3 13.95 -5.28 -20.76
N GLY A 4 13.93 -4.09 -20.17
CA GLY A 4 13.54 -3.92 -18.79
C GLY A 4 12.12 -4.42 -18.54
N LYS A 5 11.92 -5.20 -17.46
CA LYS A 5 10.62 -5.71 -17.05
C LYS A 5 9.95 -4.79 -16.04
N THR A 6 8.64 -4.77 -16.04
CA THR A 6 7.82 -4.03 -15.08
C THR A 6 7.26 -4.97 -14.02
N ILE A 7 7.62 -4.72 -12.77
CA ILE A 7 7.05 -5.39 -11.60
C ILE A 7 6.02 -4.45 -10.99
N LEU A 8 4.76 -4.85 -10.99
CA LEU A 8 3.66 -4.09 -10.43
C LEU A 8 3.28 -4.65 -9.06
N ILE A 9 3.18 -3.77 -8.07
CA ILE A 9 2.80 -4.12 -6.70
C ILE A 9 1.48 -3.45 -6.38
N LEU A 10 0.48 -4.23 -5.99
CA LEU A 10 -0.81 -3.71 -5.55
C LEU A 10 -0.86 -3.68 -4.02
N GLY A 11 -1.01 -2.50 -3.47
CA GLY A 11 -1.11 -2.23 -2.03
C GLY A 11 0.14 -1.61 -1.43
N GLY A 12 -0.02 -0.44 -0.82
CA GLY A 12 1.01 0.34 -0.10
C GLY A 12 1.07 0.04 1.39
N GLY A 13 0.58 -1.12 1.82
CA GLY A 13 0.74 -1.62 3.18
C GLY A 13 2.17 -2.12 3.44
N THR A 14 2.40 -2.75 4.60
CA THR A 14 3.73 -3.23 4.99
C THR A 14 4.33 -4.18 3.94
N GLY A 15 3.54 -5.14 3.44
CA GLY A 15 4.02 -6.10 2.43
C GLY A 15 4.45 -5.44 1.13
N GLY A 16 3.64 -4.53 0.59
CA GLY A 16 3.96 -3.83 -0.66
C GLY A 16 5.14 -2.89 -0.54
N VAL A 17 5.23 -2.12 0.54
CA VAL A 17 6.36 -1.20 0.80
C VAL A 17 7.66 -1.97 0.98
N VAL A 18 7.65 -3.07 1.72
CA VAL A 18 8.83 -3.93 1.89
C VAL A 18 9.25 -4.55 0.57
N ALA A 19 8.30 -5.10 -0.20
CA ALA A 19 8.58 -5.67 -1.52
C ALA A 19 9.20 -4.62 -2.47
N ALA A 20 8.62 -3.41 -2.55
CA ALA A 20 9.15 -2.34 -3.39
C ALA A 20 10.59 -1.97 -3.03
N ASN A 21 10.87 -1.80 -1.73
CA ASN A 21 12.21 -1.44 -1.26
C ASN A 21 13.25 -2.55 -1.49
N ILE A 22 12.86 -3.82 -1.32
CA ILE A 22 13.77 -4.95 -1.58
C ILE A 22 14.05 -5.05 -3.07
N LEU A 23 13.01 -5.06 -3.90
CA LEU A 23 13.16 -5.19 -5.35
C LEU A 23 14.02 -4.07 -5.95
N ARG A 24 13.84 -2.83 -5.50
CA ARG A 24 14.68 -1.72 -5.91
C ARG A 24 16.17 -1.95 -5.64
N LYS A 25 16.51 -2.61 -4.50
CA LYS A 25 17.90 -2.87 -4.11
C LYS A 25 18.54 -4.02 -4.88
N VAL A 26 17.75 -5.03 -5.25
CA VAL A 26 18.28 -6.28 -5.84
C VAL A 26 18.13 -6.34 -7.36
N LEU A 27 17.15 -5.63 -7.93
CA LEU A 27 16.93 -5.64 -9.36
C LEU A 27 17.87 -4.68 -10.11
N PRO A 28 18.35 -5.09 -11.30
CA PRO A 28 19.03 -4.19 -12.22
C PRO A 28 18.20 -2.95 -12.55
N LYS A 29 18.88 -1.84 -12.87
CA LYS A 29 18.24 -0.52 -13.07
C LYS A 29 17.29 -0.46 -14.28
N GLU A 30 17.45 -1.36 -15.24
CA GLU A 30 16.55 -1.47 -16.38
C GLU A 30 15.14 -1.96 -16.03
N HIS A 31 14.97 -2.65 -14.88
CA HIS A 31 13.66 -3.07 -14.41
C HIS A 31 12.95 -1.95 -13.65
N ARG A 32 11.65 -1.84 -13.87
CA ARG A 32 10.78 -0.87 -13.20
C ARG A 32 10.00 -1.54 -12.09
N VAL A 33 9.91 -0.88 -10.94
CA VAL A 33 9.02 -1.27 -9.85
C VAL A 33 7.95 -0.20 -9.74
N ALA A 34 6.69 -0.61 -9.87
CA ALA A 34 5.54 0.27 -9.71
C ALA A 34 4.69 -0.19 -8.53
N LEU A 35 4.22 0.73 -7.72
CA LEU A 35 3.34 0.47 -6.58
C LEU A 35 2.05 1.25 -6.75
N VAL A 36 0.92 0.59 -6.57
CA VAL A 36 -0.43 1.17 -6.66
C VAL A 36 -1.12 1.04 -5.33
N ASP A 37 -1.66 2.13 -4.81
CA ASP A 37 -2.57 2.15 -3.67
C ASP A 37 -3.57 3.30 -3.84
N ARG A 38 -4.78 3.12 -3.37
CA ARG A 38 -5.80 4.20 -3.36
C ARG A 38 -5.46 5.31 -2.36
N ARG A 39 -4.68 5.00 -1.32
CA ARG A 39 -4.20 5.96 -0.32
C ARG A 39 -2.81 6.47 -0.71
N ASP A 40 -2.52 7.70 -0.34
CA ASP A 40 -1.22 8.35 -0.54
C ASP A 40 -0.22 8.04 0.58
N SER A 41 -0.65 7.31 1.61
CA SER A 41 0.13 7.12 2.83
C SER A 41 0.11 5.67 3.33
N HIS A 42 1.26 5.26 3.84
CA HIS A 42 1.47 4.02 4.58
C HIS A 42 1.33 4.27 6.07
N VAL A 43 0.52 3.46 6.75
CA VAL A 43 0.40 3.46 8.21
C VAL A 43 1.09 2.20 8.76
N PHE A 44 2.03 2.39 9.69
CA PHE A 44 2.69 1.27 10.37
C PHE A 44 1.77 0.71 11.46
N LEU A 45 0.91 -0.24 11.07
CA LEU A 45 -0.17 -0.78 11.89
C LEU A 45 0.31 -1.40 13.20
N ALA A 46 1.52 -1.96 13.25
CA ALA A 46 2.10 -2.52 14.48
C ALA A 46 2.29 -1.47 15.60
N SER A 47 2.27 -0.19 15.27
CA SER A 47 2.35 0.90 16.24
C SER A 47 0.99 1.48 16.68
N LEU A 48 -0.14 0.99 16.16
CA LEU A 48 -1.47 1.43 16.58
C LEU A 48 -1.71 1.33 18.10
N PRO A 49 -1.29 0.26 18.80
CA PRO A 49 -1.42 0.20 20.25
C PRO A 49 -0.72 1.34 20.99
N LEU A 50 0.36 1.87 20.43
CA LEU A 50 1.08 3.01 21.01
C LEU A 50 0.34 4.33 20.79
N VAL A 51 -0.43 4.44 19.70
CA VAL A 51 -1.34 5.58 19.46
C VAL A 51 -2.49 5.51 20.45
N LEU A 52 -3.12 4.35 20.64
CA LEU A 52 -4.17 4.12 21.63
C LEU A 52 -3.73 4.49 23.05
N ALA A 53 -2.48 4.11 23.41
CA ALA A 53 -1.89 4.43 24.70
C ALA A 53 -1.38 5.87 24.84
N GLY A 54 -1.55 6.71 23.82
CA GLY A 54 -1.05 8.09 23.79
C GLY A 54 0.46 8.25 23.77
N ARG A 55 1.19 7.17 23.52
CA ARG A 55 2.66 7.16 23.48
C ARG A 55 3.23 7.55 22.13
N ARG A 56 2.40 7.55 21.08
CA ARG A 56 2.74 8.01 19.72
C ARG A 56 1.59 8.78 19.12
N ARG A 57 1.92 9.81 18.35
CA ARG A 57 0.95 10.54 17.53
C ARG A 57 0.78 9.85 16.17
N PRO A 58 -0.39 9.98 15.51
CA PRO A 58 -0.66 9.41 14.19
C PRO A 58 0.43 9.71 13.15
N GLU A 59 0.95 10.94 13.13
CA GLU A 59 1.96 11.38 12.16
C GLU A 59 3.30 10.66 12.33
N GLN A 60 3.59 10.14 13.53
CA GLN A 60 4.82 9.40 13.80
C GLN A 60 4.81 8.00 13.22
N ILE A 61 3.63 7.43 12.96
CA ILE A 61 3.45 6.09 12.39
C ILE A 61 2.95 6.10 10.95
N THR A 62 2.80 7.29 10.35
CA THR A 62 2.36 7.47 8.97
C THR A 62 3.50 8.01 8.11
N ARG A 63 3.60 7.51 6.88
CA ARG A 63 4.59 7.98 5.89
C ARG A 63 3.93 8.08 4.52
N SER A 64 4.24 9.14 3.78
CA SER A 64 3.78 9.29 2.40
C SER A 64 4.40 8.24 1.50
N LEU A 65 3.56 7.60 0.67
CA LEU A 65 4.00 6.62 -0.33
C LEU A 65 4.75 7.29 -1.49
N GLN A 66 4.50 8.57 -1.75
CA GLN A 66 5.27 9.35 -2.72
C GLN A 66 6.77 9.42 -2.38
N ARG A 67 7.15 9.27 -1.10
CA ARG A 67 8.56 9.20 -0.69
C ARG A 67 9.28 7.92 -1.13
N LEU A 68 8.53 6.91 -1.60
CA LEU A 68 9.12 5.71 -2.22
C LEU A 68 9.59 6.00 -3.63
N GLU A 69 9.06 7.07 -4.27
CA GLU A 69 9.49 7.47 -5.59
C GLU A 69 11.00 7.75 -5.61
N GLY A 70 11.65 7.10 -6.54
CA GLY A 70 13.07 7.20 -6.75
C GLY A 70 13.38 6.73 -8.16
N PRO A 71 14.64 6.70 -8.56
CA PRO A 71 15.01 6.48 -9.97
C PRO A 71 14.44 5.20 -10.59
N ASN A 72 13.88 4.27 -9.80
CA ASN A 72 13.32 3.02 -10.33
C ASN A 72 12.07 2.52 -9.58
N ILE A 73 11.45 3.37 -8.74
CA ILE A 73 10.13 3.10 -8.17
C ILE A 73 9.19 4.20 -8.61
N GLN A 74 8.03 3.81 -9.12
CA GLN A 74 6.95 4.70 -9.49
C GLN A 74 5.74 4.43 -8.60
N PHE A 75 5.19 5.45 -7.97
CA PHE A 75 3.97 5.35 -7.19
C PHE A 75 2.78 5.87 -7.98
N PHE A 76 1.71 5.09 -8.02
CA PHE A 76 0.42 5.47 -8.60
C PHE A 76 -0.63 5.49 -7.48
N GLN A 77 -1.14 6.67 -7.18
CA GLN A 77 -2.30 6.77 -6.31
C GLN A 77 -3.56 6.52 -7.15
N ALA A 78 -4.07 5.30 -7.10
CA ALA A 78 -5.23 4.88 -7.87
C ALA A 78 -5.94 3.70 -7.21
N GLU A 79 -7.23 3.56 -7.48
CA GLU A 79 -8.03 2.42 -7.04
C GLU A 79 -8.06 1.34 -8.11
N VAL A 80 -7.75 0.11 -7.72
CA VAL A 80 -7.81 -1.05 -8.62
C VAL A 80 -9.26 -1.46 -8.80
N GLU A 81 -9.74 -1.43 -10.05
CA GLU A 81 -11.12 -1.78 -10.41
C GLU A 81 -11.22 -3.18 -11.00
N GLN A 82 -10.24 -3.56 -11.82
CA GLN A 82 -10.27 -4.82 -12.54
C GLN A 82 -8.87 -5.37 -12.75
N PHE A 83 -8.79 -6.68 -12.71
CA PHE A 83 -7.59 -7.47 -12.87
C PHE A 83 -7.77 -8.46 -14.02
N ASN A 84 -6.86 -8.42 -15.03
CA ASN A 84 -6.85 -9.35 -16.14
C ASN A 84 -5.48 -10.06 -16.20
N PRO A 85 -5.39 -11.29 -15.66
CA PRO A 85 -4.12 -12.03 -15.60
C PRO A 85 -3.67 -12.52 -16.97
N ASP A 86 -4.59 -12.81 -17.90
CA ASP A 86 -4.25 -13.34 -19.22
C ASP A 86 -3.55 -12.27 -20.09
N GLU A 87 -4.04 -11.04 -20.02
CA GLU A 87 -3.45 -9.89 -20.70
C GLU A 87 -2.34 -9.22 -19.89
N LYS A 88 -2.13 -9.66 -18.65
CA LYS A 88 -1.20 -9.02 -17.68
C LYS A 88 -1.46 -7.52 -17.53
N THR A 89 -2.71 -7.17 -17.32
CA THR A 89 -3.14 -5.79 -17.14
C THR A 89 -3.96 -5.61 -15.88
N ILE A 90 -3.86 -4.40 -15.30
CA ILE A 90 -4.68 -3.91 -14.20
C ILE A 90 -5.38 -2.64 -14.66
N ARG A 91 -6.70 -2.61 -14.56
CA ARG A 91 -7.48 -1.38 -14.74
C ARG A 91 -7.62 -0.68 -13.40
N THR A 92 -7.30 0.58 -13.38
CA THR A 92 -7.56 1.47 -12.24
C THR A 92 -8.58 2.54 -12.64
N ASP A 93 -9.06 3.29 -11.67
CA ASP A 93 -9.91 4.47 -11.89
C ASP A 93 -9.25 5.57 -12.76
N GLN A 94 -7.94 5.49 -12.97
CA GLN A 94 -7.18 6.51 -13.71
C GLN A 94 -6.55 5.99 -15.00
N ALA A 95 -6.13 4.73 -15.06
CA ALA A 95 -5.35 4.19 -16.19
C ALA A 95 -5.42 2.66 -16.29
N LEU A 96 -5.03 2.16 -17.46
CA LEU A 96 -4.72 0.75 -17.68
C LEU A 96 -3.21 0.55 -17.54
N LEU A 97 -2.80 -0.29 -16.59
CA LEU A 97 -1.40 -0.58 -16.28
C LEU A 97 -1.06 -1.99 -16.72
N SER A 98 0.01 -2.15 -17.51
CA SER A 98 0.54 -3.44 -17.90
C SER A 98 1.73 -3.84 -17.02
N TYR A 99 1.95 -5.14 -16.86
CA TYR A 99 3.05 -5.68 -16.05
C TYR A 99 3.63 -6.96 -16.64
N ASP A 100 4.87 -7.26 -16.29
CA ASP A 100 5.49 -8.58 -16.54
C ASP A 100 5.28 -9.50 -15.32
N THR A 101 5.41 -8.93 -14.13
CA THR A 101 5.22 -9.62 -12.84
C THR A 101 4.30 -8.80 -11.94
N LEU A 102 3.37 -9.48 -11.27
CA LEU A 102 2.43 -8.87 -10.34
C LEU A 102 2.65 -9.40 -8.93
N ILE A 103 2.68 -8.48 -7.97
CA ILE A 103 2.68 -8.78 -6.53
C ILE A 103 1.38 -8.21 -5.94
N ILE A 104 0.56 -9.05 -5.34
CA ILE A 104 -0.69 -8.65 -4.71
C ILE A 104 -0.47 -8.59 -3.20
N ALA A 105 -0.51 -7.37 -2.64
CA ALA A 105 -0.29 -7.07 -1.23
C ALA A 105 -1.38 -6.14 -0.68
N LEU A 106 -2.62 -6.33 -1.11
CA LEU A 106 -3.76 -5.45 -0.79
C LEU A 106 -4.20 -5.53 0.68
N GLY A 107 -3.69 -6.50 1.43
CA GLY A 107 -4.04 -6.70 2.84
C GLY A 107 -5.43 -7.29 3.03
N ALA A 108 -6.03 -6.99 4.19
CA ALA A 108 -7.36 -7.46 4.57
C ALA A 108 -8.28 -6.28 4.88
N GLN A 109 -9.54 -6.43 4.54
CA GLN A 109 -10.58 -5.52 4.94
C GLN A 109 -11.36 -6.14 6.10
N GLN A 110 -11.55 -5.39 7.17
CA GLN A 110 -12.39 -5.84 8.27
C GLN A 110 -13.85 -5.71 7.87
N GLN A 111 -14.60 -6.77 8.07
CA GLN A 111 -16.05 -6.73 7.98
C GLN A 111 -16.64 -6.26 9.32
N GLY A 112 -17.55 -5.28 9.26
CA GLY A 112 -18.31 -4.86 10.42
C GLY A 112 -19.17 -6.01 10.97
N ILE A 113 -19.25 -6.12 12.29
CA ILE A 113 -20.15 -7.06 12.97
C ILE A 113 -21.49 -6.35 13.19
N SER A 114 -22.58 -7.07 13.01
CA SER A 114 -23.94 -6.54 13.30
C SER A 114 -24.01 -6.07 14.75
N GLY A 115 -24.45 -4.82 14.99
CA GLY A 115 -24.50 -4.21 16.32
C GLY A 115 -23.29 -3.35 16.69
N GLN A 116 -22.35 -3.16 15.80
CA GLN A 116 -21.06 -2.46 16.03
C GLN A 116 -21.15 -0.91 16.06
N SER A 117 -22.34 -0.33 16.00
CA SER A 117 -22.51 1.14 15.97
C SER A 117 -21.91 1.90 17.17
N GLN A 118 -21.57 1.19 18.24
CA GLN A 118 -20.97 1.74 19.47
C GLN A 118 -19.56 1.20 19.76
N ALA A 119 -18.99 0.36 18.89
CA ALA A 119 -17.67 -0.24 19.09
C ALA A 119 -16.63 0.43 18.20
N PHE A 120 -15.51 0.83 18.79
CA PHE A 120 -14.37 1.36 18.06
C PHE A 120 -13.49 0.23 17.54
N ASN A 121 -12.94 0.41 16.33
CA ASN A 121 -12.00 -0.51 15.73
C ASN A 121 -10.56 -0.05 16.03
N PRO A 122 -9.82 -0.72 16.93
CA PRO A 122 -8.46 -0.32 17.28
C PRO A 122 -7.45 -0.52 16.15
N TYR A 123 -7.81 -1.22 15.07
CA TYR A 123 -6.98 -1.41 13.89
C TYR A 123 -7.16 -0.31 12.82
N ASN A 124 -8.03 0.66 13.09
CA ASN A 124 -8.22 1.84 12.26
C ASN A 124 -7.53 3.04 12.92
N LEU A 125 -6.63 3.74 12.20
CA LEU A 125 -5.87 4.86 12.74
C LEU A 125 -6.77 6.00 13.24
N HIS A 126 -7.83 6.32 12.50
CA HIS A 126 -8.77 7.36 12.89
C HIS A 126 -9.47 7.01 14.21
N GLU A 127 -10.02 5.79 14.30
CA GLU A 127 -10.71 5.33 15.50
C GLU A 127 -9.77 5.15 16.69
N ALA A 128 -8.55 4.64 16.45
CA ALA A 128 -7.50 4.57 17.46
C ALA A 128 -7.16 5.95 18.07
N THR A 129 -7.18 6.98 17.23
CA THR A 129 -6.92 8.37 17.65
C THR A 129 -8.08 8.92 18.49
N LEU A 130 -9.32 8.55 18.15
CA LEU A 130 -10.51 8.95 18.93
C LEU A 130 -10.55 8.31 20.33
N LEU A 131 -10.10 7.06 20.44
CA LEU A 131 -10.07 6.33 21.72
C LEU A 131 -9.04 6.88 22.71
N HIS A 132 -8.05 7.63 22.25
CA HIS A 132 -7.02 8.24 23.10
C HIS A 132 -7.51 9.55 23.76
N LYS A 133 -8.60 10.14 23.31
CA LYS A 133 -9.19 11.36 23.91
C LYS A 133 -10.01 11.04 25.13
#